data_4482936a202227e47af1db5c08fef316
#
_entry.id   4482936a202227e47af1db5c08fef316
#
_cell.length_a   1.000
_cell.length_b   1.000
_cell.length_c   1.000
_cell.angle_alpha   90.00
_cell.angle_beta   90.00
_cell.angle_gamma   90.00
#
_symmetry.space_group_name_H-M   'P 1'
#
loop_
_entity.id
_entity.type
_entity.pdbx_description
1 polymer ?
#
loop_
_entity_poly.entity_id
_entity_poly.type
_entity_poly.pdbx_seq_one_letter_code
_entity_poly.pdbx_strand_id
1 'polypeptide(L)'
;MAHQYAPVGAKCLRDSTAFGVCLIRHGAEVGAPATPEPLGCSARIVHWDMQQLGLLKIVAQGERRFRASGTRVQEDGLVLGTVEYLAEEADAPVPADMGACRQLLERIVTEHGERLFAKPFRLDSSVWVSARLAEVLPLPATVKQSLLELDGVERLQAVQRLLAPQA
;
A
#
# COMPACT_ATOMS: atom_id res chain seq x y z
N MET A 1 -8.93 -14.25 3.41
CA MET A 1 -7.54 -13.75 3.29
C MET A 1 -6.75 -13.79 4.62
N ALA A 2 -6.90 -14.85 5.44
CA ALA A 2 -6.39 -14.76 6.81
C ALA A 2 -5.24 -15.72 7.18
N HIS A 3 -4.84 -16.63 6.31
CA HIS A 3 -3.96 -17.72 6.74
C HIS A 3 -2.44 -17.49 6.56
N GLN A 4 -2.02 -16.62 5.66
CA GLN A 4 -0.59 -16.40 5.40
C GLN A 4 0.03 -15.30 6.27
N TYR A 5 -0.77 -14.42 6.85
CA TYR A 5 -0.30 -13.36 7.74
C TYR A 5 -0.15 -13.76 9.20
N ALA A 6 -0.64 -14.93 9.61
CA ALA A 6 -0.63 -15.32 11.03
C ALA A 6 0.80 -15.40 11.63
N PRO A 7 1.80 -16.04 10.98
CA PRO A 7 3.17 -16.06 11.51
C PRO A 7 3.84 -14.68 11.46
N VAL A 8 3.68 -13.95 10.35
CA VAL A 8 4.23 -12.59 10.18
C VAL A 8 3.58 -11.63 11.15
N GLY A 9 2.24 -11.63 11.22
CA GLY A 9 1.47 -10.76 12.10
C GLY A 9 1.82 -10.98 13.57
N ALA A 10 1.88 -12.21 14.04
CA ALA A 10 2.23 -12.52 15.42
C ALA A 10 3.66 -12.09 15.80
N LYS A 11 4.62 -12.27 14.87
CA LYS A 11 6.01 -11.83 15.07
C LYS A 11 6.10 -10.30 15.09
N CYS A 12 5.49 -9.62 14.12
CA CYS A 12 5.50 -8.15 14.04
C CYS A 12 4.83 -7.49 15.23
N LEU A 13 3.73 -8.07 15.75
CA LEU A 13 3.07 -7.58 16.96
C LEU A 13 3.95 -7.71 18.19
N ARG A 14 4.60 -8.86 18.37
CA ARG A 14 5.50 -9.10 19.51
C ARG A 14 6.72 -8.19 19.49
N ASP A 15 7.32 -8.03 18.30
CA ASP A 15 8.60 -7.34 18.12
C ASP A 15 8.40 -5.85 17.75
N SER A 16 7.15 -5.38 17.58
CA SER A 16 6.78 -4.02 17.14
C SER A 16 7.49 -3.62 15.84
N THR A 17 7.69 -4.58 14.93
CA THR A 17 8.40 -4.37 13.66
C THR A 17 7.43 -4.19 12.50
N ALA A 18 7.89 -3.48 11.45
CA ALA A 18 7.18 -3.42 10.18
C ALA A 18 7.39 -4.72 9.38
N PHE A 19 6.47 -4.97 8.44
CA PHE A 19 6.57 -6.06 7.47
C PHE A 19 6.42 -5.51 6.04
N GLY A 20 6.95 -6.25 5.06
CA GLY A 20 6.84 -5.89 3.65
C GLY A 20 5.52 -6.38 3.05
N VAL A 21 4.89 -5.53 2.24
CA VAL A 21 3.74 -5.87 1.41
C VAL A 21 4.13 -5.69 -0.04
N CYS A 22 4.06 -6.77 -0.83
CA CYS A 22 4.37 -6.79 -2.25
C CYS A 22 3.23 -7.44 -3.02
N LEU A 23 3.04 -7.03 -4.27
CA LEU A 23 2.16 -7.75 -5.19
C LEU A 23 2.78 -9.11 -5.53
N ILE A 24 1.97 -10.17 -5.57
CA ILE A 24 2.40 -11.48 -6.04
C ILE A 24 2.50 -11.46 -7.56
N ARG A 25 3.70 -11.73 -8.09
CA ARG A 25 3.94 -11.87 -9.53
C ARG A 25 3.56 -13.26 -10.03
N HIS A 26 3.98 -14.31 -9.31
CA HIS A 26 3.70 -15.69 -9.62
C HIS A 26 3.37 -16.46 -8.35
N GLY A 27 2.42 -17.39 -8.45
CA GLY A 27 1.95 -18.20 -7.34
C GLY A 27 0.65 -17.68 -6.75
N ALA A 28 0.36 -18.08 -5.52
CA ALA A 28 -0.86 -17.72 -4.80
C ALA A 28 -0.52 -17.35 -3.34
N GLU A 29 -1.46 -16.71 -2.66
CA GLU A 29 -1.32 -16.34 -1.24
C GLU A 29 -1.25 -17.54 -0.31
N VAL A 30 -1.74 -18.70 -0.75
CA VAL A 30 -1.80 -19.94 0.03
C VAL A 30 -1.19 -21.06 -0.75
N GLY A 31 -0.41 -21.91 -0.09
CA GLY A 31 0.25 -23.08 -0.69
C GLY A 31 1.75 -22.89 -0.85
N ALA A 32 2.29 -23.15 -2.04
CA ALA A 32 3.72 -22.96 -2.31
C ALA A 32 4.11 -21.47 -2.22
N PRO A 33 5.35 -21.15 -1.81
CA PRO A 33 5.81 -19.78 -1.70
C PRO A 33 5.65 -19.03 -3.03
N ALA A 34 5.01 -17.87 -2.97
CA ALA A 34 4.81 -17.00 -4.11
C ALA A 34 6.06 -16.16 -4.41
N THR A 35 6.23 -15.80 -5.68
CA THR A 35 7.26 -14.85 -6.10
C THR A 35 6.67 -13.44 -6.05
N PRO A 36 7.16 -12.56 -5.17
CA PRO A 36 6.66 -11.19 -5.08
C PRO A 36 7.24 -10.29 -6.18
N GLU A 37 6.55 -9.20 -6.48
CA GLU A 37 7.15 -8.07 -7.17
C GLU A 37 8.27 -7.45 -6.31
N PRO A 38 9.36 -6.98 -6.92
CA PRO A 38 10.48 -6.44 -6.17
C PRO A 38 10.16 -5.12 -5.47
N LEU A 39 9.23 -4.33 -6.00
CA LEU A 39 8.81 -3.08 -5.38
C LEU A 39 7.59 -3.32 -4.50
N GLY A 40 7.69 -2.90 -3.26
CA GLY A 40 6.64 -3.01 -2.25
C GLY A 40 6.60 -1.82 -1.31
N CYS A 41 5.76 -1.94 -0.29
CA CYS A 41 5.63 -0.96 0.78
C CYS A 41 5.78 -1.64 2.14
N SER A 42 6.58 -1.07 3.04
CA SER A 42 6.57 -1.50 4.45
C SER A 42 5.28 -1.04 5.11
N ALA A 43 4.77 -1.87 6.00
CA ALA A 43 3.56 -1.59 6.75
C ALA A 43 3.75 -1.95 8.22
N ARG A 44 3.09 -1.21 9.10
CA ARG A 44 3.07 -1.47 10.54
C ARG A 44 1.65 -1.76 10.99
N ILE A 45 1.49 -2.76 11.85
CA ILE A 45 0.19 -3.06 12.46
C ILE A 45 -0.13 -1.96 13.47
N VAL A 46 -1.25 -1.26 13.25
CA VAL A 46 -1.72 -0.17 14.11
C VAL A 46 -2.92 -0.59 14.96
N HIS A 47 -3.63 -1.62 14.53
CA HIS A 47 -4.73 -2.22 15.30
C HIS A 47 -4.84 -3.70 14.97
N TRP A 48 -5.24 -4.50 15.94
CA TRP A 48 -5.51 -5.92 15.74
C TRP A 48 -6.65 -6.40 16.64
N ASP A 49 -7.35 -7.43 16.20
CA ASP A 49 -8.45 -8.07 16.93
C ASP A 49 -8.47 -9.56 16.63
N MET A 50 -8.83 -10.36 17.60
CA MET A 50 -8.97 -11.82 17.49
C MET A 50 -10.35 -12.25 18.01
N GLN A 51 -11.39 -11.99 17.22
CA GLN A 51 -12.77 -12.34 17.57
C GLN A 51 -13.01 -13.86 17.51
N GLN A 52 -12.21 -14.57 16.70
CA GLN A 52 -12.26 -16.02 16.58
C GLN A 52 -10.87 -16.61 16.78
N LEU A 53 -10.79 -17.73 17.51
CA LEU A 53 -9.54 -18.42 17.74
C LEU A 53 -8.88 -18.80 16.39
N GLY A 54 -7.65 -18.35 16.17
CA GLY A 54 -6.90 -18.61 14.93
C GLY A 54 -7.13 -17.61 13.78
N LEU A 55 -8.09 -16.67 13.92
CA LEU A 55 -8.32 -15.63 12.93
C LEU A 55 -7.89 -14.25 13.46
N LEU A 56 -6.69 -13.84 13.10
CA LEU A 56 -6.15 -12.51 13.44
C LEU A 56 -6.59 -11.48 12.38
N LYS A 57 -7.43 -10.55 12.80
CA LYS A 57 -7.76 -9.34 12.04
C LYS A 57 -6.74 -8.25 12.35
N ILE A 58 -6.12 -7.67 11.32
CA ILE A 58 -5.18 -6.57 11.50
C ILE A 58 -5.61 -5.36 10.68
N VAL A 59 -5.31 -4.17 11.20
CA VAL A 59 -5.26 -2.93 10.43
C VAL A 59 -3.79 -2.53 10.37
N ALA A 60 -3.28 -2.39 9.17
CA ALA A 60 -1.90 -2.01 8.93
C ALA A 60 -1.84 -0.67 8.21
N GLN A 61 -0.89 0.16 8.60
CA GLN A 61 -0.59 1.43 7.96
C GLN A 61 0.68 1.30 7.14
N GLY A 62 0.61 1.66 5.85
CA GLY A 62 1.77 1.75 4.97
C GLY A 62 2.72 2.87 5.42
N GLU A 63 4.04 2.62 5.34
CA GLU A 63 5.06 3.58 5.77
C GLU A 63 5.92 4.03 4.59
N ARG A 64 6.81 3.16 4.09
CA ARG A 64 7.82 3.53 3.09
C ARG A 64 7.86 2.54 1.95
N ARG A 65 8.08 3.03 0.75
CA ARG A 65 8.36 2.18 -0.43
C ARG A 65 9.75 1.57 -0.29
N PHE A 66 9.90 0.32 -0.73
CA PHE A 66 11.18 -0.37 -0.76
C PHE A 66 11.32 -1.20 -2.02
N ARG A 67 12.56 -1.49 -2.39
CA ARG A 67 12.90 -2.50 -3.39
C ARG A 67 13.53 -3.70 -2.69
N ALA A 68 12.94 -4.87 -2.90
CA ALA A 68 13.44 -6.13 -2.36
C ALA A 68 14.41 -6.80 -3.34
N SER A 69 15.47 -7.40 -2.77
CA SER A 69 16.42 -8.24 -3.49
C SER A 69 16.76 -9.47 -2.65
N GLY A 70 17.12 -10.57 -3.29
CA GLY A 70 17.61 -11.76 -2.59
C GLY A 70 16.61 -12.34 -1.60
N THR A 71 15.43 -12.76 -2.06
CA THR A 71 14.41 -13.37 -1.19
C THR A 71 14.77 -14.82 -0.84
N ARG A 72 14.46 -15.24 0.38
CA ARG A 72 14.54 -16.62 0.87
C ARG A 72 13.28 -16.99 1.64
N VAL A 73 12.89 -18.23 1.58
CA VAL A 73 11.75 -18.78 2.32
C VAL A 73 12.28 -19.50 3.56
N GLN A 74 11.70 -19.22 4.71
CA GLN A 74 11.96 -19.94 5.96
C GLN A 74 11.13 -21.24 6.02
N GLU A 75 11.45 -22.14 6.96
CA GLU A 75 10.74 -23.39 7.17
C GLU A 75 9.25 -23.22 7.50
N ASP A 76 8.90 -22.10 8.14
CA ASP A 76 7.53 -21.70 8.46
C ASP A 76 6.78 -21.05 7.26
N GLY A 77 7.42 -20.99 6.08
CA GLY A 77 6.85 -20.38 4.87
C GLY A 77 7.02 -18.86 4.79
N LEU A 78 7.62 -18.22 5.81
CA LEU A 78 7.86 -16.77 5.79
C LEU A 78 8.91 -16.42 4.74
N VAL A 79 8.55 -15.49 3.84
CA VAL A 79 9.49 -14.93 2.87
C VAL A 79 10.26 -13.79 3.52
N LEU A 80 11.57 -13.93 3.56
CA LEU A 80 12.50 -12.87 3.98
C LEU A 80 13.21 -12.31 2.76
N GLY A 81 13.45 -11.00 2.74
CA GLY A 81 14.19 -10.33 1.69
C GLY A 81 15.11 -9.25 2.24
N THR A 82 16.19 -8.99 1.54
CA THR A 82 16.98 -7.78 1.73
C THR A 82 16.24 -6.64 1.05
N VAL A 83 15.99 -5.54 1.79
CA VAL A 83 15.25 -4.40 1.26
C VAL A 83 16.10 -3.15 1.28
N GLU A 84 15.97 -2.36 0.23
CA GLU A 84 16.46 -1.00 0.12
C GLU A 84 15.27 -0.05 0.09
N TYR A 85 15.19 0.85 1.06
CA TYR A 85 14.13 1.86 1.07
C TYR A 85 14.39 2.89 0.00
N LEU A 86 13.35 3.20 -0.78
CA LEU A 86 13.40 4.30 -1.73
C LEU A 86 13.50 5.64 -0.97
N ALA A 87 14.09 6.62 -1.65
CA ALA A 87 14.08 7.98 -1.15
C ALA A 87 12.65 8.46 -0.90
N GLU A 88 12.47 9.32 0.09
CA GLU A 88 11.19 9.97 0.30
C GLU A 88 10.83 10.83 -0.91
N GLU A 89 9.58 10.75 -1.32
CA GLU A 89 9.10 11.55 -2.45
C GLU A 89 9.13 13.04 -2.08
N ALA A 90 9.66 13.85 -2.99
CA ALA A 90 9.55 15.30 -2.85
C ALA A 90 8.09 15.71 -2.92
N ASP A 91 7.55 16.24 -1.81
CA ASP A 91 6.17 16.69 -1.77
C ASP A 91 6.04 18.06 -2.43
N ALA A 92 4.98 18.22 -3.20
CA ALA A 92 4.62 19.46 -3.86
C ALA A 92 3.12 19.72 -3.74
N PRO A 93 2.68 20.97 -3.81
CA PRO A 93 1.26 21.27 -3.91
C PRO A 93 0.60 20.56 -5.10
N VAL A 94 -0.67 20.22 -4.95
CA VAL A 94 -1.46 19.68 -6.07
C VAL A 94 -1.53 20.74 -7.18
N PRO A 95 -1.07 20.44 -8.41
CA PRO A 95 -1.15 21.38 -9.53
C PRO A 95 -2.58 21.81 -9.82
N ALA A 96 -2.77 23.06 -10.25
CA ALA A 96 -4.10 23.65 -10.46
C ALA A 96 -4.93 22.89 -11.51
N ASP A 97 -4.29 22.38 -12.55
CA ASP A 97 -4.91 21.56 -13.61
C ASP A 97 -5.31 20.14 -13.14
N MET A 98 -4.87 19.74 -11.96
CA MET A 98 -5.22 18.45 -11.30
C MET A 98 -6.22 18.64 -10.14
N GLY A 99 -6.84 19.80 -10.03
CA GLY A 99 -7.80 20.11 -8.98
C GLY A 99 -8.97 19.12 -8.90
N ALA A 100 -9.38 18.52 -10.02
CA ALA A 100 -10.42 17.49 -10.05
C ALA A 100 -10.06 16.23 -9.22
N CYS A 101 -8.79 15.81 -9.23
CA CYS A 101 -8.31 14.70 -8.42
C CYS A 101 -8.41 15.05 -6.92
N ARG A 102 -8.00 16.25 -6.53
CA ARG A 102 -8.13 16.74 -5.16
C ARG A 102 -9.59 16.75 -4.71
N GLN A 103 -10.49 17.31 -5.53
CA GLN A 103 -11.93 17.39 -5.22
C GLN A 103 -12.57 16.01 -5.08
N LEU A 104 -12.18 15.05 -5.94
CA LEU A 104 -12.65 13.67 -5.83
C LEU A 104 -12.25 13.06 -4.48
N LEU A 105 -10.97 13.19 -4.12
CA LEU A 105 -10.49 12.67 -2.84
C LEU A 105 -11.12 13.38 -1.64
N GLU A 106 -11.32 14.69 -1.72
CA GLU A 106 -11.98 15.49 -0.67
C GLU A 106 -13.41 14.99 -0.39
N ARG A 107 -14.18 14.63 -1.42
CA ARG A 107 -15.50 13.99 -1.26
C ARG A 107 -15.38 12.64 -0.55
N ILE A 108 -14.43 11.79 -0.97
CA ILE A 108 -14.20 10.48 -0.33
C ILE A 108 -13.82 10.66 1.14
N VAL A 109 -12.94 11.61 1.44
CA VAL A 109 -12.53 11.93 2.81
C VAL A 109 -13.71 12.45 3.65
N THR A 110 -14.57 13.28 3.07
CA THR A 110 -15.76 13.80 3.77
C THR A 110 -16.72 12.69 4.15
N GLU A 111 -16.92 11.72 3.25
CA GLU A 111 -17.88 10.62 3.47
C GLU A 111 -17.31 9.49 4.34
N HIS A 112 -16.03 9.17 4.18
CA HIS A 112 -15.44 7.93 4.72
C HIS A 112 -14.07 8.11 5.38
N GLY A 113 -13.53 9.34 5.49
CA GLY A 113 -12.12 9.63 5.76
C GLY A 113 -11.51 8.84 6.91
N GLU A 114 -12.09 8.89 8.10
CA GLU A 114 -11.52 8.21 9.28
C GLU A 114 -11.61 6.67 9.21
N ARG A 115 -12.46 6.14 8.33
CA ARG A 115 -12.59 4.69 8.11
C ARG A 115 -11.56 4.17 7.10
N LEU A 116 -11.14 5.04 6.17
CA LEU A 116 -10.25 4.66 5.07
C LEU A 116 -8.81 5.12 5.29
N PHE A 117 -8.61 6.28 5.90
CA PHE A 117 -7.30 6.90 5.97
C PHE A 117 -6.94 7.34 7.39
N ALA A 118 -5.67 7.14 7.75
CA ALA A 118 -5.12 7.72 8.97
C ALA A 118 -4.95 9.23 8.84
N LYS A 119 -5.23 9.96 9.92
CA LYS A 119 -4.95 11.41 10.03
C LYS A 119 -3.44 11.67 10.20
N PRO A 120 -2.95 12.87 9.80
CA PRO A 120 -3.70 13.99 9.23
C PRO A 120 -4.00 13.82 7.73
N PHE A 121 -5.13 14.36 7.26
CA PHE A 121 -5.47 14.42 5.84
C PHE A 121 -4.71 15.58 5.19
N ARG A 122 -3.98 15.30 4.11
CA ARG A 122 -3.07 16.25 3.44
C ARG A 122 -3.53 16.51 2.01
N LEU A 123 -4.72 17.12 1.87
CA LEU A 123 -5.36 17.35 0.57
C LEU A 123 -4.59 18.32 -0.36
N ASP A 124 -3.62 19.05 0.18
CA ASP A 124 -2.75 19.94 -0.61
C ASP A 124 -1.48 19.23 -1.10
N SER A 125 -1.16 18.06 -0.58
CA SER A 125 0.02 17.28 -0.91
C SER A 125 -0.23 16.41 -2.15
N SER A 126 0.56 16.59 -3.21
CA SER A 126 0.48 15.76 -4.42
C SER A 126 0.83 14.29 -4.12
N VAL A 127 1.80 14.06 -3.23
CA VAL A 127 2.19 12.72 -2.78
C VAL A 127 1.02 12.05 -2.06
N TRP A 128 0.40 12.74 -1.11
CA TRP A 128 -0.69 12.17 -0.33
C TRP A 128 -1.94 11.93 -1.19
N VAL A 129 -2.35 12.92 -1.98
CA VAL A 129 -3.54 12.82 -2.85
C VAL A 129 -3.40 11.70 -3.86
N SER A 130 -2.26 11.62 -4.56
CA SER A 130 -2.02 10.58 -5.56
C SER A 130 -2.00 9.18 -4.96
N ALA A 131 -1.35 9.01 -3.80
CA ALA A 131 -1.28 7.72 -3.11
C ALA A 131 -2.66 7.27 -2.61
N ARG A 132 -3.45 8.17 -2.00
CA ARG A 132 -4.79 7.83 -1.50
C ARG A 132 -5.77 7.51 -2.62
N LEU A 133 -5.72 8.23 -3.74
CA LEU A 133 -6.52 7.88 -4.92
C LEU A 133 -6.13 6.51 -5.50
N ALA A 134 -4.82 6.23 -5.65
CA ALA A 134 -4.36 4.93 -6.12
C ALA A 134 -4.82 3.78 -5.19
N GLU A 135 -4.91 4.03 -3.89
CA GLU A 135 -5.39 3.05 -2.91
C GLU A 135 -6.87 2.73 -3.06
N VAL A 136 -7.72 3.75 -3.12
CA VAL A 136 -9.19 3.58 -3.04
C VAL A 136 -9.86 3.34 -4.38
N LEU A 137 -9.27 3.77 -5.49
CA LEU A 137 -9.83 3.54 -6.81
C LEU A 137 -9.85 2.04 -7.15
N PRO A 138 -10.90 1.55 -7.81
CA PRO A 138 -11.05 0.14 -8.20
C PRO A 138 -10.17 -0.20 -9.42
N LEU A 139 -8.86 -0.01 -9.29
CA LEU A 139 -7.88 -0.27 -10.33
C LEU A 139 -7.34 -1.70 -10.22
N PRO A 140 -6.98 -2.34 -11.36
CA PRO A 140 -6.27 -3.61 -11.36
C PRO A 140 -4.97 -3.54 -10.53
N ALA A 141 -4.61 -4.62 -9.88
CA ALA A 141 -3.40 -4.67 -9.02
C ALA A 141 -2.12 -4.32 -9.79
N THR A 142 -2.02 -4.73 -11.05
CA THR A 142 -0.90 -4.38 -11.94
C THR A 142 -0.80 -2.89 -12.22
N VAL A 143 -1.94 -2.20 -12.36
CA VAL A 143 -1.98 -0.73 -12.52
C VAL A 143 -1.56 -0.06 -11.22
N LYS A 144 -2.05 -0.54 -10.06
CA LYS A 144 -1.62 -0.03 -8.76
C LYS A 144 -0.11 -0.23 -8.54
N GLN A 145 0.45 -1.35 -9.01
CA GLN A 145 1.88 -1.61 -8.96
C GLN A 145 2.67 -0.60 -9.80
N SER A 146 2.22 -0.29 -11.02
CA SER A 146 2.85 0.73 -11.86
C SER A 146 2.76 2.13 -11.22
N LEU A 147 1.62 2.46 -10.58
CA LEU A 147 1.47 3.73 -9.85
C LEU A 147 2.42 3.83 -8.65
N LEU A 148 2.74 2.70 -8.01
CA LEU A 148 3.67 2.67 -6.87
C LEU A 148 5.11 3.05 -7.29
N GLU A 149 5.48 2.86 -8.55
CA GLU A 149 6.80 3.22 -9.08
C GLU A 149 6.98 4.72 -9.33
N LEU A 150 5.88 5.46 -9.49
CA LEU A 150 5.88 6.88 -9.82
C LEU A 150 6.01 7.75 -8.57
N ASP A 151 6.56 8.94 -8.73
CA ASP A 151 6.56 9.97 -7.69
C ASP A 151 5.23 10.75 -7.66
N GLY A 152 5.01 11.53 -6.61
CA GLY A 152 3.72 12.13 -6.28
C GLY A 152 3.01 12.83 -7.43
N VAL A 153 3.68 13.78 -8.14
CA VAL A 153 3.07 14.52 -9.25
C VAL A 153 2.87 13.62 -10.47
N GLU A 154 3.84 12.78 -10.80
CA GLU A 154 3.73 11.83 -11.93
C GLU A 154 2.62 10.82 -11.69
N ARG A 155 2.52 10.31 -10.47
CA ARG A 155 1.42 9.41 -10.05
C ARG A 155 0.08 10.11 -10.16
N LEU A 156 -0.01 11.38 -9.76
CA LEU A 156 -1.24 12.16 -9.85
C LEU A 156 -1.67 12.38 -11.31
N GLN A 157 -0.72 12.68 -12.20
CA GLN A 157 -0.96 12.77 -13.64
C GLN A 157 -1.47 11.44 -14.22
N ALA A 158 -0.85 10.32 -13.81
CA ALA A 158 -1.30 9.00 -14.24
C ALA A 158 -2.72 8.69 -13.76
N VAL A 159 -3.05 8.99 -12.49
CA VAL A 159 -4.39 8.84 -11.94
C VAL A 159 -5.40 9.72 -12.70
N GLN A 160 -5.06 10.97 -12.99
CA GLN A 160 -5.92 11.88 -13.76
C GLN A 160 -6.27 11.30 -15.16
N ARG A 161 -5.25 10.73 -15.84
CA ARG A 161 -5.48 10.07 -17.14
C ARG A 161 -6.40 8.85 -17.04
N LEU A 162 -6.29 8.08 -15.96
CA LEU A 162 -7.16 6.93 -15.72
C LEU A 162 -8.61 7.32 -15.40
N LEU A 163 -8.82 8.51 -14.84
CA LEU A 163 -10.14 9.05 -14.51
C LEU A 163 -10.79 9.80 -15.70
N ALA A 164 -10.02 10.15 -16.72
CA ALA A 164 -10.54 10.82 -17.89
C ALA A 164 -11.53 9.90 -18.64
N PRO A 165 -12.66 10.42 -19.15
CA PRO A 165 -13.56 9.63 -19.98
C PRO A 165 -12.78 9.05 -21.17
N GLN A 166 -12.89 7.76 -21.38
CA GLN A 166 -12.38 7.14 -22.59
C GLN A 166 -13.33 7.53 -23.74
N ALA A 167 -12.83 8.30 -24.69
CA ALA A 167 -13.57 8.74 -25.87
C ALA A 167 -13.86 7.55 -26.79
#